data_6423692ac665fb2907fc63478dafdb76
#
_entry.id   6423692ac665fb2907fc63478dafdb76
#
_cell.length_a   1.000
_cell.length_b   1.000
_cell.length_c   1.000
_cell.angle_alpha   90.00
_cell.angle_beta   90.00
_cell.angle_gamma   90.00
#
_symmetry.space_group_name_H-M   'P 1'
#
loop_
_entity.id
_entity.type
_entity.pdbx_description
1 polymer ?
#
loop_
_entity_poly.entity_id
_entity_poly.type
_entity_poly.pdbx_seq_one_letter_code
_entity_poly.pdbx_strand_id
1 'polypeptide(L)'
;MRGTLREMAASIYIVVEGEDPGFDIFVNGRSLARNEDALERLAIRLGVRPLIEFFSADENSMALLIEEGAGNPELLRSLPPPQWYAATEGLLTVEAMLSALGEDPLQLGSEGTQVLSELEEYARVLRKTEQRGLRWHVAVSWR
;
A
#
# COMPACT_ATOMS: atom_id res chain seq x y z
N MET A 1 -3.11 13.43 -21.00
CA MET A 1 -3.06 12.98 -19.62
C MET A 1 -2.05 11.89 -19.46
N ARG A 2 -1.36 11.94 -18.45
CA ARG A 2 -0.46 10.90 -18.11
C ARG A 2 -0.61 10.68 -16.65
N GLY A 3 0.04 9.89 -16.13
CA GLY A 3 -0.04 9.52 -14.76
C GLY A 3 -0.01 8.04 -14.65
N THR A 4 0.69 7.58 -13.66
CA THR A 4 0.73 6.19 -13.30
C THR A 4 -0.29 5.95 -12.20
N LEU A 5 -0.49 4.70 -11.80
CA LEU A 5 -1.33 4.38 -10.67
C LEU A 5 -0.93 5.20 -9.44
N ARG A 6 0.38 5.30 -9.18
CA ARG A 6 0.86 6.00 -7.99
C ARG A 6 0.57 7.49 -8.04
N GLU A 7 0.63 8.10 -9.24
CA GLU A 7 0.35 9.53 -9.38
C GLU A 7 -1.13 9.85 -9.17
N MET A 8 -2.00 8.90 -9.50
CA MET A 8 -3.43 9.09 -9.40
C MET A 8 -3.98 8.71 -8.04
N ALA A 9 -3.28 7.85 -7.30
CA ALA A 9 -3.79 7.34 -6.03
C ALA A 9 -3.82 8.42 -4.97
N ALA A 10 -4.95 8.54 -4.26
CA ALA A 10 -5.07 9.45 -3.12
C ALA A 10 -4.63 8.78 -1.83
N SER A 11 -4.74 7.46 -1.75
CA SER A 11 -4.34 6.71 -0.57
C SER A 11 -4.02 5.28 -0.98
N ILE A 12 -3.10 4.64 -0.25
CA ILE A 12 -2.84 3.21 -0.39
C ILE A 12 -3.19 2.53 0.92
N TYR A 13 -3.92 1.42 0.84
CA TYR A 13 -4.43 0.78 2.05
C TYR A 13 -4.27 -0.73 1.95
N ILE A 14 -4.50 -1.41 3.08
CA ILE A 14 -4.32 -2.85 3.19
C ILE A 14 -5.64 -3.57 3.00
N VAL A 15 -5.62 -4.62 2.20
CA VAL A 15 -6.71 -5.59 2.10
C VAL A 15 -6.18 -6.91 2.62
N VAL A 16 -6.90 -7.51 3.57
CA VAL A 16 -6.53 -8.80 4.14
C VAL A 16 -7.45 -9.87 3.58
N GLU A 17 -6.90 -11.02 3.27
CA GLU A 17 -7.62 -12.14 2.70
C GLU A 17 -8.76 -12.60 3.63
N GLY A 18 -9.93 -12.90 3.02
CA GLY A 18 -11.09 -13.37 3.77
C GLY A 18 -12.12 -12.27 3.98
N GLU A 19 -13.32 -12.66 4.39
CA GLU A 19 -14.41 -11.70 4.58
C GLU A 19 -14.30 -10.94 5.88
N ASP A 20 -13.82 -11.60 6.92
CA ASP A 20 -13.71 -10.99 8.25
C ASP A 20 -12.40 -11.42 8.89
N PRO A 21 -11.38 -10.56 8.86
CA PRO A 21 -10.09 -10.91 9.47
C PRO A 21 -10.15 -10.97 11.01
N GLY A 22 -11.21 -10.43 11.62
CA GLY A 22 -11.37 -10.47 13.07
C GLY A 22 -10.63 -9.40 13.82
N PHE A 23 -10.13 -8.39 13.12
CA PHE A 23 -9.46 -7.24 13.74
C PHE A 23 -9.56 -6.04 12.79
N ASP A 24 -9.27 -4.86 13.33
CA ASP A 24 -9.34 -3.62 12.55
C ASP A 24 -8.14 -3.53 11.60
N ILE A 25 -8.43 -3.48 10.30
CA ILE A 25 -7.41 -3.38 9.25
C ILE A 25 -7.26 -1.97 8.70
N PHE A 26 -7.97 -1.00 9.29
CA PHE A 26 -7.90 0.37 8.78
C PHE A 26 -6.49 0.94 8.92
N VAL A 27 -6.01 1.55 7.86
CA VAL A 27 -4.77 2.33 7.85
C VAL A 27 -5.01 3.59 7.06
N ASN A 28 -4.40 4.69 7.52
CA ASN A 28 -4.37 5.91 6.74
C ASN A 28 -3.16 5.82 5.83
N GLY A 29 -3.36 5.83 4.54
CA GLY A 29 -2.27 5.69 3.57
C GLY A 29 -2.10 6.90 2.67
N ARG A 30 -2.56 8.07 3.10
CA ARG A 30 -2.50 9.28 2.27
C ARG A 30 -1.09 9.82 2.13
N SER A 31 -0.33 9.88 3.22
CA SER A 31 1.06 10.34 3.15
C SER A 31 1.93 9.33 2.43
N LEU A 32 1.66 8.05 2.61
CA LEU A 32 2.35 7.01 1.85
C LEU A 32 2.14 7.17 0.35
N ALA A 33 0.90 7.46 -0.06
CA ALA A 33 0.60 7.66 -1.47
C ALA A 33 1.33 8.88 -2.04
N ARG A 34 1.33 9.99 -1.30
CA ARG A 34 2.00 11.21 -1.75
C ARG A 34 3.51 11.05 -1.87
N ASN A 35 4.09 10.18 -1.07
CA ASN A 35 5.54 10.00 -1.01
C ASN A 35 5.98 8.67 -1.63
N GLU A 36 5.14 8.06 -2.45
CA GLU A 36 5.39 6.72 -2.97
C GLU A 36 6.69 6.63 -3.75
N ASP A 37 7.00 7.63 -4.60
CA ASP A 37 8.25 7.61 -5.36
C ASP A 37 9.48 7.61 -4.46
N ALA A 38 9.46 8.45 -3.43
CA ALA A 38 10.57 8.51 -2.47
C ALA A 38 10.68 7.20 -1.67
N LEU A 39 9.53 6.62 -1.32
CA LEU A 39 9.52 5.37 -0.58
C LEU A 39 10.00 4.20 -1.43
N GLU A 40 9.70 4.20 -2.72
CA GLU A 40 10.22 3.18 -3.62
C GLU A 40 11.74 3.25 -3.69
N ARG A 41 12.29 4.45 -3.84
CA ARG A 41 13.75 4.63 -3.85
C ARG A 41 14.38 4.17 -2.54
N LEU A 42 13.72 4.49 -1.43
CA LEU A 42 14.21 4.06 -0.11
C LEU A 42 14.22 2.54 -0.01
N ALA A 43 13.15 1.88 -0.42
CA ALA A 43 13.06 0.43 -0.37
C ALA A 43 14.16 -0.23 -1.21
N ILE A 44 14.38 0.29 -2.41
CA ILE A 44 15.42 -0.24 -3.29
C ILE A 44 16.79 -0.09 -2.62
N ARG A 45 17.06 1.06 -2.03
CA ARG A 45 18.33 1.30 -1.35
C ARG A 45 18.51 0.36 -0.16
N LEU A 46 17.42 0.04 0.54
CA LEU A 46 17.45 -0.86 1.69
C LEU A 46 17.48 -2.34 1.29
N GLY A 47 17.29 -2.64 0.02
CA GLY A 47 17.29 -4.00 -0.47
C GLY A 47 16.01 -4.75 -0.15
N VAL A 48 14.90 -4.04 0.02
CA VAL A 48 13.60 -4.67 0.27
C VAL A 48 12.64 -4.34 -0.88
N ARG A 49 11.55 -5.11 -0.95
CA ARG A 49 10.55 -4.94 -1.99
C ARG A 49 9.74 -3.66 -1.76
N PRO A 50 9.61 -2.78 -2.76
CA PRO A 50 8.78 -1.58 -2.59
C PRO A 50 7.34 -1.92 -2.23
N LEU A 51 6.75 -1.09 -1.37
CA LEU A 51 5.40 -1.34 -0.87
C LEU A 51 4.37 -1.42 -2.00
N ILE A 52 4.52 -0.59 -3.04
CA ILE A 52 3.56 -0.58 -4.15
C ILE A 52 3.61 -1.89 -4.96
N GLU A 53 4.66 -2.67 -4.87
CA GLU A 53 4.72 -3.95 -5.58
C GLU A 53 3.85 -5.03 -4.94
N PHE A 54 3.30 -4.76 -3.77
CA PHE A 54 2.30 -5.63 -3.17
C PHE A 54 0.88 -5.29 -3.66
N PHE A 55 0.78 -4.40 -4.63
CA PHE A 55 -0.50 -3.97 -5.18
C PHE A 55 -1.19 -5.10 -5.94
N SER A 56 -2.51 -5.18 -5.75
CA SER A 56 -3.38 -6.01 -6.58
C SER A 56 -4.61 -5.17 -6.92
N ALA A 57 -4.96 -5.11 -8.19
CA ALA A 57 -6.13 -4.37 -8.62
C ALA A 57 -7.40 -5.07 -8.12
N ASP A 58 -8.38 -4.30 -7.67
CA ASP A 58 -9.67 -4.84 -7.29
C ASP A 58 -10.78 -4.15 -8.08
N GLU A 59 -11.95 -4.81 -8.12
CA GLU A 59 -13.08 -4.32 -8.90
C GLU A 59 -13.54 -2.94 -8.45
N ASN A 60 -13.60 -2.71 -7.14
CA ASN A 60 -14.11 -1.44 -6.62
C ASN A 60 -13.21 -0.28 -6.99
N SER A 61 -11.90 -0.45 -6.82
CA SER A 61 -10.94 0.59 -7.17
C SER A 61 -10.96 0.87 -8.67
N MET A 62 -11.03 -0.17 -9.48
CA MET A 62 -11.06 0.00 -10.92
C MET A 62 -12.36 0.64 -11.40
N ALA A 63 -13.49 0.31 -10.77
CA ALA A 63 -14.76 0.93 -11.12
C ALA A 63 -14.74 2.43 -10.83
N LEU A 64 -14.18 2.83 -9.69
CA LEU A 64 -14.04 4.24 -9.34
C LEU A 64 -13.14 4.97 -10.33
N LEU A 65 -12.06 4.34 -10.74
CA LEU A 65 -11.14 4.91 -11.72
C LEU A 65 -11.87 5.15 -13.05
N ILE A 66 -12.67 4.20 -13.49
CA ILE A 66 -13.44 4.31 -14.73
C ILE A 66 -14.49 5.42 -14.62
N GLU A 67 -15.17 5.53 -13.49
CA GLU A 67 -16.14 6.61 -13.26
C GLU A 67 -15.51 7.98 -13.40
N GLU A 68 -14.23 8.10 -13.06
CA GLU A 68 -13.53 9.37 -13.18
C GLU A 68 -12.91 9.58 -14.55
N GLY A 69 -13.23 8.71 -15.50
CA GLY A 69 -12.80 8.87 -16.88
C GLY A 69 -11.37 8.42 -17.16
N ALA A 70 -10.76 7.73 -16.23
CA ALA A 70 -9.35 7.37 -16.32
C ALA A 70 -9.13 5.91 -16.72
N GLY A 71 -10.16 5.16 -17.02
CA GLY A 71 -10.03 3.76 -17.36
C GLY A 71 -11.00 3.33 -18.44
N ASN A 72 -10.83 2.11 -18.90
CA ASN A 72 -11.68 1.49 -19.90
C ASN A 72 -12.59 0.47 -19.19
N PRO A 73 -13.95 0.55 -19.39
CA PRO A 73 -14.85 -0.40 -18.74
C PRO A 73 -14.54 -1.86 -19.02
N GLU A 74 -13.88 -2.15 -20.13
CA GLU A 74 -13.50 -3.53 -20.44
C GLU A 74 -12.46 -4.09 -19.47
N LEU A 75 -11.74 -3.23 -18.77
CA LEU A 75 -10.77 -3.69 -17.77
C LEU A 75 -11.42 -4.46 -16.64
N LEU A 76 -12.68 -4.13 -16.29
CA LEU A 76 -13.38 -4.86 -15.24
C LEU A 76 -13.60 -6.32 -15.61
N ARG A 77 -13.83 -6.60 -16.89
CA ARG A 77 -14.07 -7.96 -17.35
C ARG A 77 -12.80 -8.77 -17.47
N SER A 78 -11.68 -8.10 -17.65
CA SER A 78 -10.39 -8.75 -17.89
C SER A 78 -9.46 -8.69 -16.71
N LEU A 79 -9.94 -8.23 -15.53
CA LEU A 79 -9.10 -8.20 -14.35
C LEU A 79 -8.67 -9.61 -13.96
N PRO A 80 -7.37 -9.79 -13.69
CA PRO A 80 -6.92 -11.07 -13.18
C PRO A 80 -7.46 -11.31 -11.77
N PRO A 81 -7.44 -12.55 -11.29
CA PRO A 81 -7.78 -12.81 -9.89
C PRO A 81 -6.89 -12.01 -8.96
N PRO A 82 -7.37 -11.65 -7.78
CA PRO A 82 -6.55 -10.91 -6.82
C PRO A 82 -5.28 -11.68 -6.48
N GLN A 83 -4.18 -10.97 -6.34
CA GLN A 83 -2.93 -11.55 -5.91
C GLN A 83 -2.77 -11.32 -4.41
N TRP A 84 -2.29 -12.34 -3.72
CA TRP A 84 -2.14 -12.30 -2.28
C TRP A 84 -0.70 -12.60 -1.91
N TYR A 85 -0.22 -11.91 -0.89
CA TYR A 85 1.19 -11.96 -0.47
C TYR A 85 1.27 -12.36 1.00
N ALA A 86 2.39 -12.96 1.37
CA ALA A 86 2.65 -13.29 2.77
C ALA A 86 2.83 -12.01 3.58
N ALA A 87 2.22 -11.96 4.76
CA ALA A 87 2.35 -10.80 5.64
C ALA A 87 3.80 -10.58 6.07
N THR A 88 4.58 -11.66 6.21
CA THR A 88 6.00 -11.55 6.55
C THR A 88 6.80 -10.80 5.50
N GLU A 89 6.47 -10.94 4.22
CA GLU A 89 7.15 -10.17 3.17
C GLU A 89 6.86 -8.68 3.30
N GLY A 90 5.59 -8.34 3.58
CA GLY A 90 5.23 -6.94 3.80
C GLY A 90 5.90 -6.36 5.03
N LEU A 91 6.00 -7.15 6.09
CA LEU A 91 6.67 -6.72 7.31
C LEU A 91 8.15 -6.44 7.08
N LEU A 92 8.84 -7.24 6.27
CA LEU A 92 10.23 -6.96 5.95
C LEU A 92 10.38 -5.55 5.38
N THR A 93 9.53 -5.20 4.43
CA THR A 93 9.57 -3.87 3.81
C THR A 93 9.24 -2.77 4.82
N VAL A 94 8.12 -2.94 5.52
CA VAL A 94 7.63 -1.90 6.43
C VAL A 94 8.61 -1.68 7.57
N GLU A 95 9.13 -2.75 8.16
CA GLU A 95 10.05 -2.63 9.29
C GLU A 95 11.39 -2.05 8.87
N ALA A 96 11.88 -2.39 7.68
CA ALA A 96 13.10 -1.78 7.17
C ALA A 96 12.94 -0.27 6.99
N MET A 97 11.80 0.15 6.43
CA MET A 97 11.53 1.56 6.24
C MET A 97 11.31 2.29 7.57
N LEU A 98 10.64 1.65 8.53
CA LEU A 98 10.47 2.22 9.87
C LEU A 98 11.82 2.47 10.54
N SER A 99 12.74 1.51 10.43
CA SER A 99 14.05 1.66 11.02
C SER A 99 14.82 2.82 10.38
N ALA A 100 14.82 2.89 9.05
CA ALA A 100 15.54 3.93 8.34
C ALA A 100 14.97 5.31 8.63
N LEU A 101 13.64 5.45 8.64
CA LEU A 101 13.00 6.73 8.89
C LEU A 101 13.04 7.12 10.36
N GLY A 102 13.10 6.14 11.25
CA GLY A 102 13.27 6.41 12.67
C GLY A 102 14.62 7.07 12.99
N GLU A 103 15.64 6.75 12.20
CA GLU A 103 16.96 7.36 12.35
C GLU A 103 17.01 8.76 11.78
N ASP A 104 16.25 9.01 10.70
CA ASP A 104 16.23 10.32 10.03
C ASP A 104 14.85 10.57 9.42
N PRO A 105 13.88 11.02 10.24
CA PRO A 105 12.51 11.26 9.72
C PRO A 105 12.45 12.32 8.65
N LEU A 106 13.40 13.27 8.66
CA LEU A 106 13.36 14.38 7.73
C LEU A 106 13.90 14.05 6.35
N GLN A 107 14.42 12.82 6.13
CA GLN A 107 14.90 12.45 4.81
C GLN A 107 13.79 12.44 3.75
N LEU A 108 12.52 12.38 4.16
CA LEU A 108 11.37 12.52 3.27
C LEU A 108 10.74 13.91 3.34
N GLY A 109 11.42 14.88 3.96
CA GLY A 109 10.91 16.23 4.06
C GLY A 109 9.90 16.40 5.18
N SER A 110 8.99 17.34 5.04
CA SER A 110 8.07 17.74 6.11
C SER A 110 7.02 16.67 6.43
N GLU A 111 6.81 15.69 5.56
CA GLU A 111 5.84 14.63 5.80
C GLU A 111 6.46 13.39 6.44
N GLY A 112 7.74 13.41 6.74
CA GLY A 112 8.42 12.24 7.28
C GLY A 112 7.78 11.64 8.52
N THR A 113 7.34 12.47 9.46
CA THR A 113 6.69 11.98 10.67
C THR A 113 5.34 11.35 10.40
N GLN A 114 4.59 11.90 9.44
CA GLN A 114 3.31 11.33 9.05
C GLN A 114 3.48 10.00 8.34
N VAL A 115 4.46 9.91 7.45
CA VAL A 115 4.79 8.65 6.79
C VAL A 115 5.18 7.60 7.82
N LEU A 116 6.00 7.98 8.79
CA LEU A 116 6.42 7.08 9.86
C LEU A 116 5.21 6.54 10.63
N SER A 117 4.28 7.43 10.99
CA SER A 117 3.07 7.04 11.70
C SER A 117 2.22 6.06 10.88
N GLU A 118 2.07 6.32 9.59
CA GLU A 118 1.29 5.43 8.73
C GLU A 118 1.97 4.07 8.56
N LEU A 119 3.29 4.05 8.47
CA LEU A 119 4.02 2.79 8.41
C LEU A 119 3.87 1.98 9.70
N GLU A 120 3.78 2.66 10.84
CA GLU A 120 3.52 1.98 12.10
C GLU A 120 2.15 1.31 12.11
N GLU A 121 1.15 1.98 11.53
CA GLU A 121 -0.18 1.37 11.36
C GLU A 121 -0.12 0.14 10.45
N TYR A 122 0.63 0.23 9.35
CA TYR A 122 0.83 -0.90 8.47
C TYR A 122 1.48 -2.07 9.19
N ALA A 123 2.50 -1.79 9.99
CA ALA A 123 3.18 -2.85 10.75
C ALA A 123 2.22 -3.52 11.73
N ARG A 124 1.37 -2.73 12.40
CA ARG A 124 0.37 -3.27 13.33
C ARG A 124 -0.57 -4.25 12.62
N VAL A 125 -1.12 -3.83 11.50
CA VAL A 125 -2.07 -4.66 10.75
C VAL A 125 -1.38 -5.91 10.21
N LEU A 126 -0.18 -5.76 9.65
CA LEU A 126 0.53 -6.90 9.08
C LEU A 126 0.97 -7.92 10.13
N ARG A 127 1.34 -7.47 11.32
CA ARG A 127 1.67 -8.39 12.41
C ARG A 127 0.46 -9.22 12.81
N LYS A 128 -0.71 -8.59 12.89
CA LYS A 128 -1.94 -9.33 13.19
C LYS A 128 -2.34 -10.26 12.05
N THR A 129 -2.14 -9.84 10.83
CA THR A 129 -2.40 -10.66 9.65
C THR A 129 -1.53 -11.92 9.68
N GLU A 130 -0.25 -11.75 10.00
CA GLU A 130 0.68 -12.86 10.11
C GLU A 130 0.26 -13.83 11.22
N GLN A 131 -0.12 -13.28 12.38
CA GLN A 131 -0.53 -14.09 13.52
C GLN A 131 -1.74 -14.96 13.22
N ARG A 132 -2.58 -14.53 12.29
CA ARG A 132 -3.77 -15.27 11.91
C ARG A 132 -3.55 -16.15 10.68
N GLY A 133 -2.35 -16.15 10.14
CA GLY A 133 -2.03 -16.96 8.96
C GLY A 133 -2.73 -16.50 7.70
N LEU A 134 -3.07 -15.22 7.62
CA LEU A 134 -3.77 -14.63 6.47
C LEU A 134 -2.77 -13.94 5.56
N ARG A 135 -3.19 -13.75 4.30
CA ARG A 135 -2.40 -13.03 3.30
C ARG A 135 -3.01 -11.64 3.06
N TRP A 136 -2.31 -10.82 2.30
CA TRP A 136 -2.70 -9.43 2.11
C TRP A 136 -2.25 -8.91 0.75
N HIS A 137 -2.76 -7.76 0.39
CA HIS A 137 -2.20 -6.97 -0.69
C HIS A 137 -2.48 -5.49 -0.44
N VAL A 138 -1.81 -4.64 -1.20
CA VAL A 138 -2.07 -3.20 -1.20
C VAL A 138 -3.15 -2.91 -2.22
N ALA A 139 -4.09 -2.07 -1.86
CA ALA A 139 -5.07 -1.51 -2.78
C ALA A 139 -4.94 0.01 -2.78
N VAL A 140 -5.51 0.66 -3.79
CA VAL A 140 -5.44 2.11 -3.91
C VAL A 140 -6.83 2.70 -3.90
N SER A 141 -6.93 3.88 -3.30
CA SER A 141 -8.12 4.71 -3.37
C SER A 141 -7.81 5.90 -4.27
N TRP A 142 -8.73 6.20 -5.18
CA TRP A 142 -8.55 7.30 -6.15
C TRP A 142 -9.13 8.62 -5.66
N ARG A 143 -9.76 8.62 -4.49
CA ARG A 143 -10.41 9.79 -3.93
C ARG A 143 -9.94 10.12 -2.54
#